data_5654d179173ad0a5c267d2cb4811f61f
#
_entry.id   5654d179173ad0a5c267d2cb4811f61f
#
_cell.length_a   1.000
_cell.length_b   1.000
_cell.length_c   1.000
_cell.angle_alpha   90.00
_cell.angle_beta   90.00
_cell.angle_gamma   90.00
#
_symmetry.space_group_name_H-M   'P 1'
#
loop_
_entity.id
_entity.type
_entity.pdbx_description
1 polymer ?
#
loop_
_entity_poly.entity_id
_entity_poly.type
_entity_poly.pdbx_seq_one_letter_code
_entity_poly.pdbx_strand_id
1 'polypeptide(L)'
;MAAGAGLALLAALLAAAGAERSRELFEFSEAKAPSGELFYPAYDLAEFSWDSLRLNRTALTAELRGAPAADPGGAFSNGSLAFRLTAYSSAGRAARLPRLLHSAESCQLQFLLAGVAPRGNGSRFLLQLATVEAPGAARSLRSRRSIDDEYTPSIFQVLSLLAQPHNSSSVLGFLQWKATAYGSPSPRREDGIQCRAGGLQVANGTLPMASVVQAYFGESLGSSCTISALNVSFGGEEGEVYQEKRYLSWSVLLGFGEPPRDTFSPLVISIAAVALGTPLAMLLLGSCLLLLARRRRYSEYEPIN
;
A
#
# COMPACT_ATOMS: atom_id res chain seq x y z
N MET A 1 -5.41 -22.92 6.74
CA MET A 1 -3.96 -22.62 6.84
C MET A 1 -3.67 -21.11 6.68
N ALA A 2 -4.35 -20.38 5.82
CA ALA A 2 -4.13 -18.91 5.64
C ALA A 2 -4.39 -18.06 6.90
N ALA A 3 -5.39 -18.41 7.71
CA ALA A 3 -5.67 -17.68 8.96
C ALA A 3 -4.55 -17.81 10.01
N GLY A 4 -3.85 -18.93 10.01
CA GLY A 4 -2.69 -19.12 10.89
C GLY A 4 -1.48 -18.29 10.48
N ALA A 5 -1.25 -18.14 9.18
CA ALA A 5 -0.15 -17.33 8.65
C ALA A 5 -0.36 -15.83 8.95
N GLY A 6 -1.61 -15.34 8.87
CA GLY A 6 -1.93 -13.95 9.21
C GLY A 6 -1.70 -13.60 10.68
N LEU A 7 -2.05 -14.52 11.60
CA LEU A 7 -1.79 -14.33 13.04
C LEU A 7 -0.30 -14.39 13.37
N ALA A 8 0.44 -15.29 12.70
CA ALA A 8 1.88 -15.38 12.84
C ALA A 8 2.59 -14.11 12.32
N LEU A 9 2.08 -13.50 11.27
CA LEU A 9 2.64 -12.27 10.71
C LEU A 9 2.40 -11.06 11.64
N LEU A 10 1.22 -10.96 12.28
CA LEU A 10 0.94 -9.91 13.26
C LEU A 10 1.80 -10.12 14.51
N ALA A 11 1.92 -11.35 14.99
CA ALA A 11 2.82 -11.70 16.07
C ALA A 11 4.29 -11.42 15.69
N ALA A 12 4.70 -11.67 14.45
CA ALA A 12 6.03 -11.35 13.94
C ALA A 12 6.30 -9.84 13.86
N LEU A 13 5.31 -9.05 13.46
CA LEU A 13 5.39 -7.59 13.48
C LEU A 13 5.50 -7.03 14.91
N LEU A 14 4.84 -7.68 15.88
CA LEU A 14 4.80 -7.25 17.28
C LEU A 14 5.99 -7.73 18.11
N ALA A 15 6.48 -8.93 17.87
CA ALA A 15 7.57 -9.50 18.67
C ALA A 15 8.97 -9.20 18.11
N ALA A 16 9.09 -8.73 16.88
CA ALA A 16 10.34 -8.10 16.43
C ALA A 16 10.60 -6.75 17.14
N ALA A 17 9.72 -6.35 18.07
CA ALA A 17 9.94 -5.23 18.99
C ALA A 17 11.06 -5.48 20.02
N GLY A 18 11.56 -6.72 20.15
CA GLY A 18 12.66 -7.05 21.07
C GLY A 18 14.05 -7.12 20.44
N ALA A 19 14.19 -6.83 19.16
CA ALA A 19 15.51 -6.81 18.53
C ALA A 19 15.99 -5.37 18.40
N GLU A 20 17.22 -5.10 18.73
CA GLU A 20 17.96 -3.81 18.83
C GLU A 20 17.82 -2.76 17.71
N ARG A 21 16.84 -2.88 16.83
CA ARG A 21 16.42 -1.81 15.92
C ARG A 21 15.00 -1.43 16.26
N SER A 22 14.88 -0.34 17.01
CA SER A 22 13.62 0.31 17.32
C SER A 22 12.82 0.55 16.04
N ARG A 23 11.53 0.21 16.11
CA ARG A 23 10.56 0.62 15.09
C ARG A 23 9.99 1.92 15.57
N GLU A 24 10.18 2.94 14.77
CA GLU A 24 9.92 4.30 15.20
C GLU A 24 8.83 4.92 14.35
N LEU A 25 7.94 5.62 15.01
CA LEU A 25 7.03 6.57 14.37
C LEU A 25 7.67 7.95 14.51
N PHE A 26 8.03 8.52 13.38
CA PHE A 26 8.59 9.87 13.32
C PHE A 26 7.49 10.89 13.05
N GLU A 27 7.65 12.05 13.65
CA GLU A 27 6.88 13.24 13.38
C GLU A 27 7.82 14.36 12.97
N PHE A 28 7.49 15.07 11.91
CA PHE A 28 8.26 16.20 11.42
C PHE A 28 7.35 17.30 10.91
N SER A 29 7.81 18.54 10.95
CA SER A 29 7.13 19.71 10.41
C SER A 29 8.11 20.55 9.62
N GLU A 30 7.62 21.26 8.63
CA GLU A 30 8.42 22.28 7.96
C GLU A 30 8.53 23.50 8.87
N ALA A 31 9.73 23.74 9.38
CA ALA A 31 10.00 25.00 10.05
C ALA A 31 10.01 26.13 9.02
N LYS A 32 9.31 27.25 9.30
CA LYS A 32 9.42 28.49 8.51
C LYS A 32 10.83 29.14 8.56
N ALA A 33 11.82 28.44 9.09
CA ALA A 33 13.19 28.89 9.14
C ALA A 33 13.95 28.46 7.88
N PRO A 34 14.94 29.22 7.41
CA PRO A 34 15.68 28.92 6.17
C PRO A 34 16.50 27.63 6.20
N SER A 35 16.47 26.85 7.26
CA SER A 35 17.38 25.74 7.53
C SER A 35 16.76 24.32 7.43
N GLY A 36 15.48 24.13 7.09
CA GLY A 36 14.97 22.80 6.79
C GLY A 36 13.88 22.24 7.71
N GLU A 37 13.62 20.96 7.60
CA GLU A 37 12.61 20.23 8.36
C GLU A 37 13.00 20.08 9.83
N LEU A 38 12.04 20.29 10.73
CA LEU A 38 12.19 20.02 12.15
C LEU A 38 11.69 18.59 12.43
N PHE A 39 12.58 17.75 12.92
CA PHE A 39 12.24 16.41 13.40
C PHE A 39 12.04 16.44 14.91
N TYR A 40 10.92 15.90 15.36
CA TYR A 40 10.66 15.64 16.77
C TYR A 40 11.28 14.31 17.19
N PRO A 41 11.60 14.10 18.48
CA PRO A 41 12.04 12.79 18.95
C PRO A 41 11.05 11.69 18.54
N ALA A 42 11.58 10.61 18.00
CA ALA A 42 10.76 9.48 17.53
C ALA A 42 10.03 8.82 18.70
N TYR A 43 8.89 8.22 18.41
CA TYR A 43 8.20 7.32 19.35
C TYR A 43 8.69 5.90 19.10
N ASP A 44 9.37 5.30 20.08
CA ASP A 44 9.73 3.89 20.02
C ASP A 44 8.49 3.02 20.31
N LEU A 45 8.10 2.22 19.33
CA LEU A 45 6.95 1.34 19.49
C LEU A 45 7.18 0.20 20.50
N ALA A 46 8.44 -0.06 20.90
CA ALA A 46 8.76 -0.97 21.99
C ALA A 46 8.36 -0.41 23.36
N GLU A 47 8.31 0.92 23.49
CA GLU A 47 7.91 1.62 24.71
C GLU A 47 6.40 1.87 24.80
N PHE A 48 5.61 1.32 23.87
CA PHE A 48 4.16 1.45 23.89
C PHE A 48 3.53 0.50 24.91
N SER A 49 2.58 1.01 25.65
CA SER A 49 1.62 0.17 26.38
C SER A 49 0.55 -0.28 25.43
N TRP A 50 0.55 -1.58 25.12
CA TRP A 50 -0.38 -2.18 24.18
C TRP A 50 -1.58 -2.80 24.89
N ASP A 51 -2.78 -2.55 24.36
CA ASP A 51 -4.01 -3.21 24.78
C ASP A 51 -3.93 -4.72 24.49
N SER A 52 -4.85 -5.48 25.07
CA SER A 52 -5.04 -6.89 24.69
C SER A 52 -5.47 -6.99 23.22
N LEU A 53 -4.91 -7.98 22.53
CA LEU A 53 -5.24 -8.25 21.13
C LEU A 53 -6.73 -8.55 20.97
N ARG A 54 -7.42 -7.74 20.16
CA ARG A 54 -8.84 -7.91 19.84
C ARG A 54 -9.01 -8.75 18.60
N LEU A 55 -9.60 -9.93 18.74
CA LEU A 55 -9.86 -10.86 17.63
C LEU A 55 -11.34 -10.89 17.29
N ASN A 56 -11.65 -10.70 16.00
CA ASN A 56 -12.98 -10.96 15.46
C ASN A 56 -12.91 -12.10 14.45
N ARG A 57 -13.35 -13.28 14.86
CA ARG A 57 -13.29 -14.50 14.03
C ARG A 57 -14.25 -14.48 12.84
N THR A 58 -15.38 -13.78 12.97
CA THR A 58 -16.37 -13.66 11.88
C THR A 58 -15.86 -12.72 10.78
N ALA A 59 -15.27 -11.59 11.18
CA ALA A 59 -14.69 -10.63 10.23
C ALA A 59 -13.25 -10.94 9.85
N LEU A 60 -12.66 -12.00 10.40
CA LEU A 60 -11.27 -12.39 10.23
C LEU A 60 -10.29 -11.23 10.47
N THR A 61 -10.55 -10.46 11.54
CA THR A 61 -9.72 -9.30 11.89
C THR A 61 -9.05 -9.46 13.23
N ALA A 62 -7.83 -8.93 13.33
CA ALA A 62 -7.09 -8.80 14.56
C ALA A 62 -6.66 -7.33 14.71
N GLU A 63 -6.89 -6.73 15.87
CA GLU A 63 -6.51 -5.34 16.15
C GLU A 63 -5.70 -5.26 17.43
N LEU A 64 -4.58 -4.56 17.35
CA LEU A 64 -3.74 -4.18 18.46
C LEU A 64 -3.70 -2.66 18.52
N ARG A 65 -3.99 -2.10 19.70
CA ARG A 65 -4.00 -0.65 19.95
C ARG A 65 -3.08 -0.34 21.11
N GLY A 66 -2.40 0.79 21.05
CA GLY A 66 -1.53 1.24 22.13
C GLY A 66 -1.23 2.72 22.07
N ALA A 67 -0.59 3.19 23.12
CA ALA A 67 -0.03 4.52 23.26
C ALA A 67 1.33 4.42 23.99
N PRO A 68 2.24 5.40 23.82
CA PRO A 68 3.51 5.37 24.51
C PRO A 68 3.29 5.39 26.02
N ALA A 69 4.07 4.57 26.76
CA ALA A 69 3.99 4.49 28.20
C ALA A 69 4.44 5.81 28.86
N ALA A 70 5.36 6.54 28.23
CA ALA A 70 5.78 7.87 28.60
C ALA A 70 5.49 8.84 27.43
N ASP A 71 4.66 9.83 27.67
CA ASP A 71 4.31 10.86 26.70
C ASP A 71 4.44 12.26 27.32
N PRO A 72 5.66 12.75 27.52
CA PRO A 72 5.88 14.04 28.17
C PRO A 72 5.30 15.23 27.39
N GLY A 73 5.09 15.06 26.09
CA GLY A 73 4.46 16.07 25.23
C GLY A 73 2.94 16.03 25.21
N GLY A 74 2.32 15.00 25.79
CA GLY A 74 0.86 14.84 25.84
C GLY A 74 0.20 14.62 24.47
N ALA A 75 0.97 14.28 23.45
CA ALA A 75 0.46 14.09 22.10
C ALA A 75 -0.56 12.93 22.02
N PHE A 76 -0.35 11.90 22.81
CA PHE A 76 -1.23 10.72 22.90
C PHE A 76 -2.27 10.79 24.02
N SER A 77 -2.43 11.90 24.72
CA SER A 77 -3.37 12.03 25.85
C SER A 77 -4.80 11.60 25.53
N ASN A 78 -5.26 11.85 24.31
CA ASN A 78 -6.56 11.42 23.77
C ASN A 78 -6.41 10.62 22.49
N GLY A 79 -5.24 10.12 22.21
CA GLY A 79 -4.88 9.48 20.97
C GLY A 79 -4.37 8.07 21.15
N SER A 80 -4.39 7.32 20.07
CA SER A 80 -3.81 5.98 20.01
C SER A 80 -3.29 5.66 18.63
N LEU A 81 -2.31 4.78 18.62
CA LEU A 81 -1.84 4.08 17.44
C LEU A 81 -2.44 2.68 17.44
N ALA A 82 -2.87 2.21 16.28
CA ALA A 82 -3.34 0.85 16.15
C ALA A 82 -2.87 0.19 14.86
N PHE A 83 -2.68 -1.12 14.95
CA PHE A 83 -2.49 -2.00 13.81
C PHE A 83 -3.69 -2.94 13.72
N ARG A 84 -4.31 -2.97 12.54
CA ARG A 84 -5.40 -3.90 12.25
C ARG A 84 -5.02 -4.79 11.10
N LEU A 85 -5.08 -6.09 11.32
CA LEU A 85 -4.89 -7.10 10.29
C LEU A 85 -6.26 -7.63 9.87
N THR A 86 -6.48 -7.76 8.57
CA THR A 86 -7.65 -8.43 7.98
C THR A 86 -7.17 -9.56 7.09
N ALA A 87 -7.59 -10.79 7.38
CA ALA A 87 -7.31 -11.94 6.53
C ALA A 87 -8.46 -12.15 5.55
N TYR A 88 -8.12 -12.59 4.33
CA TYR A 88 -9.11 -12.86 3.30
C TYR A 88 -9.21 -14.36 3.04
N SER A 89 -10.43 -14.85 2.89
CA SER A 89 -10.73 -16.26 2.58
C SER A 89 -10.96 -16.51 1.09
N SER A 90 -11.08 -15.45 0.30
CA SER A 90 -11.33 -15.51 -1.15
C SER A 90 -10.68 -14.34 -1.86
N ALA A 91 -10.54 -14.45 -3.17
CA ALA A 91 -10.16 -13.31 -3.99
C ALA A 91 -11.31 -12.30 -4.08
N GLY A 92 -10.97 -11.02 -4.11
CA GLY A 92 -11.95 -9.96 -4.17
C GLY A 92 -11.33 -8.58 -4.00
N ARG A 93 -12.16 -7.62 -3.67
CA ARG A 93 -11.76 -6.24 -3.43
C ARG A 93 -12.24 -5.79 -2.04
N ALA A 94 -11.37 -5.13 -1.31
CA ALA A 94 -11.71 -4.60 0.00
C ALA A 94 -12.89 -3.62 -0.07
N ALA A 95 -13.85 -3.76 0.84
CA ALA A 95 -15.06 -2.93 0.83
C ALA A 95 -14.77 -1.45 1.16
N ARG A 96 -13.73 -1.19 1.95
CA ARG A 96 -13.33 0.17 2.36
C ARG A 96 -12.16 0.68 1.55
N LEU A 97 -12.09 1.98 1.36
CA LEU A 97 -10.92 2.64 0.76
C LEU A 97 -9.63 2.28 1.54
N PRO A 98 -8.55 2.05 0.82
CA PRO A 98 -8.26 2.25 -0.60
C PRO A 98 -8.75 1.16 -1.57
N ARG A 99 -9.65 0.28 -1.17
CA ARG A 99 -10.23 -0.82 -1.97
C ARG A 99 -9.16 -1.66 -2.68
N LEU A 100 -8.21 -2.17 -1.90
CA LEU A 100 -7.15 -3.02 -2.42
C LEU A 100 -7.73 -4.33 -2.95
N LEU A 101 -7.25 -4.74 -4.10
CA LEU A 101 -7.55 -6.05 -4.66
C LEU A 101 -6.77 -7.10 -3.86
N HIS A 102 -7.42 -8.16 -3.41
CA HIS A 102 -6.84 -9.20 -2.58
C HIS A 102 -7.10 -10.60 -3.12
N SER A 103 -6.26 -11.54 -2.72
CA SER A 103 -6.45 -12.98 -2.94
C SER A 103 -6.71 -13.69 -1.60
N ALA A 104 -7.08 -14.97 -1.65
CA ALA A 104 -7.24 -15.79 -0.45
C ALA A 104 -5.93 -16.03 0.31
N GLU A 105 -4.78 -15.80 -0.34
CA GLU A 105 -3.44 -15.96 0.23
C GLU A 105 -2.84 -14.63 0.70
N SER A 106 -3.66 -13.58 0.73
CA SER A 106 -3.22 -12.25 1.16
C SER A 106 -3.95 -11.81 2.42
N CYS A 107 -3.33 -10.88 3.12
CA CYS A 107 -3.93 -10.16 4.22
C CYS A 107 -3.64 -8.66 4.09
N GLN A 108 -4.52 -7.86 4.66
CA GLN A 108 -4.35 -6.41 4.71
C GLN A 108 -3.92 -6.00 6.10
N LEU A 109 -2.79 -5.30 6.20
CA LEU A 109 -2.40 -4.59 7.40
C LEU A 109 -2.82 -3.13 7.26
N GLN A 110 -3.51 -2.61 8.25
CA GLN A 110 -3.90 -1.21 8.35
C GLN A 110 -3.18 -0.57 9.54
N PHE A 111 -2.46 0.50 9.28
CA PHE A 111 -1.90 1.40 10.26
C PHE A 111 -2.91 2.51 10.53
N LEU A 112 -3.17 2.78 11.80
CA LEU A 112 -4.17 3.76 12.27
C LEU A 112 -3.52 4.66 13.31
N LEU A 113 -3.65 5.97 13.10
CA LEU A 113 -3.29 6.99 14.07
C LEU A 113 -4.55 7.84 14.32
N ALA A 114 -5.08 7.82 15.53
CA ALA A 114 -6.35 8.44 15.83
C ALA A 114 -6.27 9.29 17.10
N GLY A 115 -6.71 10.54 17.04
CA GLY A 115 -6.77 11.46 18.16
C GLY A 115 -5.41 11.98 18.66
N VAL A 116 -4.32 11.58 18.04
CA VAL A 116 -2.97 12.01 18.42
C VAL A 116 -2.78 13.49 18.08
N ALA A 117 -2.41 14.31 19.05
CA ALA A 117 -2.17 15.72 18.82
C ALA A 117 -0.82 15.93 18.11
N PRO A 118 -0.77 16.68 17.01
CA PRO A 118 0.49 17.00 16.37
C PRO A 118 1.34 17.89 17.30
N ARG A 119 2.64 17.65 17.35
CA ARG A 119 3.60 18.44 18.18
C ARG A 119 3.97 19.77 17.55
N GLY A 120 3.65 19.98 16.28
CA GLY A 120 3.92 21.21 15.55
C GLY A 120 2.83 21.53 14.54
N ASN A 121 2.90 22.73 13.97
CA ASN A 121 2.03 23.14 12.87
C ASN A 121 2.44 22.43 11.59
N GLY A 122 1.47 21.86 10.86
CA GLY A 122 1.74 21.12 9.63
C GLY A 122 2.53 19.82 9.84
N SER A 123 2.39 19.19 11.01
CA SER A 123 3.10 17.94 11.32
C SER A 123 2.71 16.82 10.38
N ARG A 124 3.72 16.10 9.94
CA ARG A 124 3.62 14.88 9.11
C ARG A 124 4.21 13.71 9.87
N PHE A 125 3.74 12.54 9.57
CA PHE A 125 4.21 11.30 10.20
C PHE A 125 4.97 10.44 9.21
N LEU A 126 5.95 9.70 9.71
CA LEU A 126 6.74 8.77 8.94
C LEU A 126 6.79 7.43 9.69
N LEU A 127 6.44 6.37 8.99
CA LEU A 127 6.51 5.00 9.49
C LEU A 127 7.63 4.27 8.76
N GLN A 128 8.56 3.71 9.51
CA GLN A 128 9.56 2.83 8.94
C GLN A 128 9.00 1.42 8.79
N LEU A 129 9.06 0.88 7.58
CA LEU A 129 8.76 -0.51 7.28
C LEU A 129 10.07 -1.28 7.15
N ALA A 130 10.19 -2.37 7.89
CA ALA A 130 11.30 -3.31 7.76
C ALA A 130 10.77 -4.69 7.40
N THR A 131 11.41 -5.35 6.45
CA THR A 131 11.14 -6.73 6.06
C THR A 131 12.40 -7.56 6.20
N VAL A 132 12.21 -8.82 6.56
CA VAL A 132 13.30 -9.79 6.71
C VAL A 132 13.08 -10.90 5.72
N GLU A 133 14.11 -11.21 4.95
CA GLU A 133 14.11 -12.25 3.93
C GLU A 133 15.15 -13.32 4.25
N ALA A 134 14.87 -14.53 3.78
CA ALA A 134 15.87 -15.59 3.78
C ALA A 134 17.12 -15.17 2.98
N PRO A 135 18.30 -15.72 3.30
CA PRO A 135 19.52 -15.45 2.53
C PRO A 135 19.33 -15.75 1.06
N GLY A 136 19.84 -14.85 0.20
CA GLY A 136 19.72 -15.00 -1.26
C GLY A 136 18.42 -14.45 -1.88
N ALA A 137 17.53 -13.88 -1.07
CA ALA A 137 16.39 -13.11 -1.55
C ALA A 137 16.56 -11.63 -1.21
N ALA A 138 16.17 -10.76 -2.13
CA ALA A 138 16.19 -9.32 -1.94
C ALA A 138 14.84 -8.71 -2.28
N ARG A 139 14.55 -7.55 -1.69
CA ARG A 139 13.36 -6.75 -2.04
C ARG A 139 13.68 -5.73 -3.12
N SER A 140 12.71 -5.54 -4.00
CA SER A 140 12.71 -4.47 -4.98
C SER A 140 11.44 -3.63 -4.87
N LEU A 141 11.57 -2.31 -4.89
CA LEU A 141 10.43 -1.40 -4.89
C LEU A 141 10.05 -1.08 -6.34
N ARG A 142 8.81 -1.39 -6.69
CA ARG A 142 8.25 -1.05 -8.01
C ARG A 142 7.08 -0.10 -7.85
N SER A 143 7.01 0.88 -8.72
CA SER A 143 5.90 1.84 -8.81
C SER A 143 5.18 1.66 -10.14
N ARG A 144 3.87 1.66 -10.10
CA ARG A 144 3.00 1.52 -11.26
C ARG A 144 1.81 2.46 -11.13
N ARG A 145 1.37 3.04 -12.25
CA ARG A 145 0.06 3.67 -12.32
C ARG A 145 -0.99 2.61 -12.62
N SER A 146 -2.06 2.61 -11.87
CA SER A 146 -3.20 1.72 -12.04
C SER A 146 -4.48 2.52 -12.11
N ILE A 147 -5.43 2.04 -12.87
CA ILE A 147 -6.75 2.65 -13.02
C ILE A 147 -7.72 1.83 -12.18
N ASP A 148 -8.44 2.49 -11.29
CA ASP A 148 -9.58 1.92 -10.59
C ASP A 148 -10.84 2.30 -11.36
N ASP A 149 -11.46 1.31 -12.01
CA ASP A 149 -12.54 1.53 -12.97
C ASP A 149 -13.93 1.22 -12.43
N GLU A 150 -14.03 0.81 -11.15
CA GLU A 150 -15.27 0.22 -10.63
C GLU A 150 -16.47 1.19 -10.63
N TYR A 151 -16.24 2.51 -10.45
CA TYR A 151 -17.33 3.50 -10.47
C TYR A 151 -16.95 4.84 -11.12
N THR A 152 -15.71 5.26 -10.95
CA THR A 152 -15.17 6.46 -11.60
C THR A 152 -13.70 6.19 -11.89
N PRO A 153 -13.29 6.17 -13.15
CA PRO A 153 -11.90 5.93 -13.50
C PRO A 153 -11.01 6.99 -12.85
N SER A 154 -10.15 6.53 -11.97
CA SER A 154 -9.13 7.37 -11.33
C SER A 154 -7.79 6.66 -11.42
N ILE A 155 -6.74 7.42 -11.70
CA ILE A 155 -5.39 6.89 -11.81
C ILE A 155 -4.76 6.95 -10.42
N PHE A 156 -4.36 5.79 -9.91
CA PHE A 156 -3.62 5.67 -8.65
C PHE A 156 -2.19 5.23 -8.91
N GLN A 157 -1.29 5.74 -8.09
CA GLN A 157 0.03 5.16 -7.99
C GLN A 157 -0.03 3.98 -7.03
N VAL A 158 0.34 2.80 -7.52
CA VAL A 158 0.46 1.57 -6.73
C VAL A 158 1.94 1.28 -6.57
N LEU A 159 2.35 1.10 -5.32
CA LEU A 159 3.70 0.71 -4.95
C LEU A 159 3.69 -0.76 -4.53
N SER A 160 4.69 -1.50 -4.96
CA SER A 160 4.86 -2.90 -4.63
C SER A 160 6.30 -3.18 -4.24
N LEU A 161 6.48 -3.69 -3.03
CA LEU A 161 7.77 -4.16 -2.52
C LEU A 161 7.79 -5.68 -2.70
N LEU A 162 8.57 -6.16 -3.66
CA LEU A 162 8.58 -7.55 -4.10
C LEU A 162 9.82 -8.28 -3.57
N ALA A 163 9.63 -9.44 -2.95
CA ALA A 163 10.72 -10.34 -2.60
C ALA A 163 11.04 -11.25 -3.79
N GLN A 164 12.26 -11.26 -4.25
CA GLN A 164 12.71 -12.09 -5.37
C GLN A 164 14.05 -12.76 -5.04
N PRO A 165 14.24 -14.06 -5.37
CA PRO A 165 15.55 -14.68 -5.28
C PRO A 165 16.51 -14.03 -6.29
N HIS A 166 17.80 -14.02 -5.95
CA HIS A 166 18.81 -13.41 -6.84
C HIS A 166 18.88 -14.08 -8.23
N ASN A 167 18.57 -15.37 -8.30
CA ASN A 167 18.71 -16.18 -9.52
C ASN A 167 17.37 -16.49 -10.21
N SER A 168 16.28 -15.84 -9.83
CA SER A 168 14.96 -16.10 -10.41
C SER A 168 14.14 -14.82 -10.51
N SER A 169 13.32 -14.76 -11.55
CA SER A 169 12.31 -13.70 -11.70
C SER A 169 11.01 -13.97 -10.93
N SER A 170 10.89 -15.15 -10.30
CA SER A 170 9.71 -15.50 -9.52
C SER A 170 9.58 -14.61 -8.29
N VAL A 171 8.36 -14.18 -7.98
CA VAL A 171 8.08 -13.39 -6.78
C VAL A 171 7.72 -14.36 -5.64
N LEU A 172 8.44 -14.29 -4.54
CA LEU A 172 8.18 -15.11 -3.34
C LEU A 172 7.07 -14.52 -2.49
N GLY A 173 7.03 -13.20 -2.39
CA GLY A 173 6.04 -12.49 -1.61
C GLY A 173 6.06 -10.99 -1.91
N PHE A 174 5.02 -10.30 -1.47
CA PHE A 174 4.85 -8.89 -1.76
C PHE A 174 4.24 -8.11 -0.62
N LEU A 175 4.54 -6.81 -0.59
CA LEU A 175 3.76 -5.78 0.07
C LEU A 175 3.27 -4.82 -1.01
N GLN A 176 1.97 -4.54 -1.06
CA GLN A 176 1.40 -3.66 -2.09
C GLN A 176 0.47 -2.63 -1.44
N TRP A 177 0.59 -1.38 -1.83
CA TRP A 177 -0.28 -0.30 -1.35
C TRP A 177 -0.52 0.76 -2.42
N LYS A 178 -1.61 1.50 -2.30
CA LYS A 178 -1.84 2.74 -3.06
C LYS A 178 -1.13 3.89 -2.36
N ALA A 179 -0.55 4.83 -3.11
CA ALA A 179 0.16 5.99 -2.57
C ALA A 179 -0.82 7.01 -1.93
N THR A 180 -1.75 6.52 -1.14
CA THR A 180 -2.80 7.31 -0.50
C THR A 180 -3.10 6.74 0.88
N ALA A 181 -3.12 7.59 1.89
CA ALA A 181 -3.71 7.36 3.20
C ALA A 181 -5.04 8.14 3.31
N TYR A 182 -5.77 7.96 4.39
CA TYR A 182 -7.07 8.62 4.56
C TYR A 182 -7.18 9.28 5.93
N GLY A 183 -7.74 10.48 5.96
CA GLY A 183 -7.93 11.30 7.16
C GLY A 183 -9.29 11.10 7.84
N SER A 184 -10.00 9.99 7.61
CA SER A 184 -11.32 9.76 8.20
C SER A 184 -11.52 8.27 8.53
N PRO A 185 -12.25 7.94 9.63
CA PRO A 185 -12.65 6.56 9.95
C PRO A 185 -13.59 5.94 8.91
N SER A 186 -14.40 6.78 8.23
CA SER A 186 -15.26 6.41 7.10
C SER A 186 -14.85 7.18 5.86
N PRO A 187 -13.72 6.79 5.22
CA PRO A 187 -13.07 7.61 4.23
C PRO A 187 -13.90 7.74 2.96
N ARG A 188 -13.90 8.95 2.44
CA ARG A 188 -14.31 9.29 1.08
C ARG A 188 -13.07 9.65 0.26
N ARG A 189 -13.22 9.88 -1.04
CA ARG A 189 -12.09 10.22 -1.91
C ARG A 189 -11.42 11.53 -1.54
N GLU A 190 -12.21 12.50 -1.13
CA GLU A 190 -11.75 13.82 -0.66
C GLU A 190 -10.96 13.77 0.65
N ASP A 191 -11.06 12.68 1.40
CA ASP A 191 -10.27 12.46 2.62
C ASP A 191 -8.86 11.91 2.34
N GLY A 192 -8.46 11.82 1.08
CA GLY A 192 -7.17 11.28 0.67
C GLY A 192 -6.00 12.15 1.12
N ILE A 193 -5.04 11.52 1.78
CA ILE A 193 -3.78 12.11 2.21
C ILE A 193 -2.67 11.52 1.34
N GLN A 194 -1.82 12.35 0.78
CA GLN A 194 -0.70 11.87 0.00
C GLN A 194 0.25 11.02 0.85
N CYS A 195 0.61 9.85 0.32
CA CYS A 195 1.55 8.92 0.92
C CYS A 195 2.76 8.78 -0.01
N ARG A 196 3.96 9.00 0.51
CA ARG A 196 5.22 8.90 -0.26
C ARG A 196 6.09 7.81 0.34
N ALA A 197 6.69 6.99 -0.52
CA ALA A 197 7.70 6.02 -0.12
C ALA A 197 9.09 6.61 -0.34
N GLY A 198 9.93 6.48 0.65
CA GLY A 198 11.35 6.83 0.56
C GLY A 198 12.16 5.77 -0.20
N GLY A 199 13.45 5.98 -0.30
CA GLY A 199 14.36 5.02 -0.91
C GLY A 199 14.43 3.70 -0.13
N LEU A 200 14.46 2.58 -0.85
CA LEU A 200 14.66 1.26 -0.27
C LEU A 200 16.12 1.09 0.16
N GLN A 201 16.33 0.76 1.42
CA GLN A 201 17.62 0.40 1.99
C GLN A 201 17.66 -1.11 2.19
N VAL A 202 18.74 -1.73 1.75
CA VAL A 202 18.95 -3.18 1.90
C VAL A 202 20.26 -3.40 2.64
N ALA A 203 20.22 -4.23 3.68
CA ALA A 203 21.39 -4.59 4.47
C ALA A 203 21.33 -6.08 4.82
N ASN A 204 22.50 -6.70 4.87
CA ASN A 204 22.63 -8.02 5.47
C ASN A 204 22.71 -7.85 6.98
N GLY A 205 22.02 -8.69 7.71
CA GLY A 205 21.96 -8.62 9.17
C GLY A 205 21.84 -10.01 9.80
N THR A 206 22.03 -10.03 11.10
CA THR A 206 21.76 -11.19 11.94
C THR A 206 20.54 -10.91 12.78
N LEU A 207 19.68 -11.90 12.94
CA LEU A 207 18.51 -11.78 13.81
C LEU A 207 18.87 -12.26 15.23
N PRO A 208 18.40 -11.56 16.27
CA PRO A 208 18.55 -12.05 17.63
C PRO A 208 17.87 -13.39 17.82
N MET A 209 18.49 -14.27 18.58
CA MET A 209 18.05 -15.66 18.83
C MET A 209 16.64 -15.78 19.46
N ALA A 210 16.13 -14.74 20.09
CA ALA A 210 14.81 -14.71 20.75
C ALA A 210 13.70 -14.05 19.92
N SER A 211 13.90 -13.82 18.62
CA SER A 211 12.89 -13.16 17.79
C SER A 211 11.80 -14.11 17.34
N VAL A 212 10.55 -13.64 17.22
CA VAL A 212 9.44 -14.39 16.60
C VAL A 212 9.75 -14.75 15.14
N VAL A 213 10.61 -13.98 14.48
CA VAL A 213 11.10 -14.31 13.14
C VAL A 213 11.87 -15.63 13.18
N GLN A 214 12.70 -15.84 14.18
CA GLN A 214 13.41 -17.10 14.37
C GLN A 214 12.44 -18.25 14.76
N ALA A 215 11.45 -17.98 15.62
CA ALA A 215 10.43 -18.97 15.95
C ALA A 215 9.58 -19.39 14.73
N TYR A 216 9.39 -18.47 13.75
CA TYR A 216 8.67 -18.77 12.53
C TYR A 216 9.51 -19.52 11.49
N PHE A 217 10.74 -19.09 11.27
CA PHE A 217 11.62 -19.67 10.25
C PHE A 217 12.47 -20.83 10.78
N GLY A 218 12.50 -21.03 12.10
CA GLY A 218 13.29 -22.07 12.75
C GLY A 218 14.80 -21.81 12.67
N GLU A 219 15.56 -22.83 13.00
CA GLU A 219 17.04 -22.79 12.92
C GLU A 219 17.59 -22.68 11.49
N SER A 220 16.71 -22.86 10.49
CA SER A 220 17.08 -22.78 9.08
C SER A 220 17.48 -21.40 8.60
N LEU A 221 17.13 -20.33 9.32
CA LEU A 221 17.57 -18.96 8.98
C LEU A 221 19.06 -18.70 9.21
N GLY A 222 19.75 -19.61 9.91
CA GLY A 222 21.16 -19.43 10.19
C GLY A 222 21.46 -18.05 10.83
N SER A 223 22.72 -17.66 10.80
CA SER A 223 23.17 -16.38 11.34
C SER A 223 23.00 -15.18 10.37
N SER A 224 22.47 -15.37 9.17
CA SER A 224 22.38 -14.32 8.16
C SER A 224 20.98 -14.20 7.56
N CYS A 225 20.52 -12.97 7.40
CA CYS A 225 19.28 -12.63 6.71
C CYS A 225 19.46 -11.33 5.90
N THR A 226 18.61 -11.10 4.93
CA THR A 226 18.53 -9.82 4.23
C THR A 226 17.43 -8.98 4.87
N ILE A 227 17.78 -7.79 5.34
CA ILE A 227 16.83 -6.83 5.90
C ILE A 227 16.64 -5.72 4.88
N SER A 228 15.40 -5.48 4.49
CA SER A 228 15.02 -4.38 3.62
C SER A 228 14.16 -3.39 4.38
N ALA A 229 14.54 -2.13 4.39
CA ALA A 229 13.81 -1.08 5.08
C ALA A 229 13.45 0.06 4.13
N LEU A 230 12.27 0.62 4.29
CA LEU A 230 11.85 1.83 3.61
C LEU A 230 10.97 2.68 4.53
N ASN A 231 11.00 3.98 4.31
CA ASN A 231 10.18 4.92 5.05
C ASN A 231 8.94 5.27 4.23
N VAL A 232 7.79 5.27 4.88
CA VAL A 232 6.53 5.74 4.31
C VAL A 232 6.11 6.99 5.06
N SER A 233 6.04 8.11 4.36
CA SER A 233 5.61 9.39 4.93
C SER A 233 4.16 9.68 4.58
N PHE A 234 3.44 10.27 5.52
CA PHE A 234 2.03 10.64 5.44
C PHE A 234 1.85 12.12 5.69
N GLY A 235 1.01 12.73 4.89
CA GLY A 235 0.72 14.14 4.91
C GLY A 235 1.05 14.77 3.56
N GLY A 236 0.25 15.75 3.17
CA GLY A 236 0.53 16.63 2.04
C GLY A 236 1.79 17.46 2.29
N GLU A 237 2.09 18.38 1.38
CA GLU A 237 3.26 19.27 1.52
C GLU A 237 3.20 20.12 2.79
N GLU A 238 2.01 20.38 3.32
CA GLU A 238 1.77 21.29 4.45
C GLU A 238 1.23 20.62 5.73
N GLY A 239 0.95 19.30 5.71
CA GLY A 239 0.47 18.56 6.89
C GLY A 239 -0.94 18.91 7.39
N GLU A 240 -1.62 19.84 6.75
CA GLU A 240 -2.89 20.45 7.19
C GLU A 240 -4.01 19.44 7.41
N VAL A 241 -4.14 18.46 6.53
CA VAL A 241 -5.25 17.49 6.58
C VAL A 241 -5.27 16.66 7.86
N TYR A 242 -4.09 16.29 8.38
CA TYR A 242 -4.03 15.58 9.66
C TYR A 242 -4.38 16.47 10.84
N GLN A 243 -3.91 17.72 10.83
CA GLN A 243 -4.11 18.66 11.92
C GLN A 243 -5.59 18.93 12.21
N GLU A 244 -6.41 19.03 11.15
CA GLU A 244 -7.85 19.25 11.29
C GLU A 244 -8.59 18.03 11.84
N LYS A 245 -8.30 16.85 11.32
CA LYS A 245 -9.07 15.62 11.58
C LYS A 245 -8.48 14.73 12.66
N ARG A 246 -7.20 14.89 12.97
CA ARG A 246 -6.43 14.05 13.91
C ARG A 246 -6.66 12.55 13.68
N TYR A 247 -6.74 12.18 12.43
CA TYR A 247 -6.95 10.80 12.01
C TYR A 247 -6.14 10.50 10.76
N LEU A 248 -5.48 9.36 10.78
CA LEU A 248 -4.74 8.84 9.63
C LEU A 248 -4.92 7.34 9.57
N SER A 249 -5.29 6.84 8.42
CA SER A 249 -5.29 5.41 8.14
C SER A 249 -4.57 5.11 6.85
N TRP A 250 -3.67 4.14 6.89
CA TRP A 250 -2.96 3.65 5.73
C TRP A 250 -3.03 2.12 5.68
N SER A 251 -3.16 1.57 4.47
CA SER A 251 -3.34 0.14 4.29
C SER A 251 -2.33 -0.43 3.32
N VAL A 252 -1.74 -1.55 3.68
CA VAL A 252 -0.85 -2.34 2.85
C VAL A 252 -1.36 -3.77 2.77
N LEU A 253 -1.36 -4.32 1.58
CA LEU A 253 -1.66 -5.72 1.31
C LEU A 253 -0.36 -6.51 1.35
N LEU A 254 -0.38 -7.64 2.05
CA LEU A 254 0.74 -8.58 2.16
C LEU A 254 0.29 -9.93 1.62
N GLY A 255 1.15 -10.60 0.88
CA GLY A 255 0.82 -11.93 0.35
C GLY A 255 2.03 -12.64 -0.22
N PHE A 256 1.79 -13.88 -0.62
CA PHE A 256 2.76 -14.73 -1.30
C PHE A 256 2.57 -14.66 -2.81
N GLY A 257 3.65 -14.92 -3.55
CA GLY A 257 3.63 -14.89 -5.01
C GLY A 257 3.49 -13.49 -5.59
N GLU A 258 2.93 -13.38 -6.78
CA GLU A 258 2.74 -12.11 -7.46
C GLU A 258 1.58 -11.30 -6.86
N PRO A 259 1.76 -9.97 -6.72
CA PRO A 259 0.69 -9.10 -6.25
C PRO A 259 -0.47 -9.09 -7.26
N PRO A 260 -1.73 -9.07 -6.77
CA PRO A 260 -2.89 -8.96 -7.64
C PRO A 260 -2.83 -7.63 -8.41
N ARG A 261 -3.28 -7.67 -9.66
CA ARG A 261 -3.27 -6.52 -10.56
C ARG A 261 -4.69 -6.11 -10.90
N ASP A 262 -4.96 -4.83 -10.83
CA ASP A 262 -6.20 -4.27 -11.37
C ASP A 262 -6.20 -4.44 -12.89
N THR A 263 -7.23 -5.07 -13.40
CA THR A 263 -7.51 -5.20 -14.84
C THR A 263 -8.87 -4.59 -15.09
N PHE A 264 -9.06 -4.06 -16.29
CA PHE A 264 -10.40 -3.61 -16.68
C PHE A 264 -11.38 -4.78 -16.64
N SER A 265 -12.58 -4.52 -16.13
CA SER A 265 -13.63 -5.53 -16.20
C SER A 265 -13.97 -5.83 -17.67
N PRO A 266 -14.39 -7.07 -18.00
CA PRO A 266 -14.83 -7.41 -19.36
C PRO A 266 -15.91 -6.47 -19.90
N LEU A 267 -16.78 -5.98 -19.01
CA LEU A 267 -17.83 -5.02 -19.35
C LEU A 267 -17.23 -3.68 -19.81
N VAL A 268 -16.28 -3.12 -19.08
CA VAL A 268 -15.61 -1.86 -19.44
C VAL A 268 -14.84 -2.01 -20.75
N ILE A 269 -14.15 -3.14 -20.94
CA ILE A 269 -13.47 -3.46 -22.21
C ILE A 269 -14.47 -3.50 -23.36
N SER A 270 -15.62 -4.15 -23.17
CA SER A 270 -16.67 -4.23 -24.19
C SER A 270 -17.25 -2.87 -24.53
N ILE A 271 -17.57 -2.05 -23.53
CA ILE A 271 -18.08 -0.68 -23.72
C ILE A 271 -17.05 0.17 -24.49
N ALA A 272 -15.77 0.13 -24.06
CA ALA A 272 -14.70 0.86 -24.73
C ALA A 272 -14.51 0.37 -26.18
N ALA A 273 -14.55 -0.94 -26.42
CA ALA A 273 -14.44 -1.51 -27.77
C ALA A 273 -15.59 -1.05 -28.69
N VAL A 274 -16.82 -1.04 -28.19
CA VAL A 274 -17.98 -0.54 -28.96
C VAL A 274 -17.89 0.97 -29.18
N ALA A 275 -17.59 1.74 -28.13
CA ALA A 275 -17.53 3.21 -28.21
C ALA A 275 -16.44 3.71 -29.16
N LEU A 276 -15.29 3.06 -29.20
CA LEU A 276 -14.18 3.43 -30.06
C LEU A 276 -14.24 2.71 -31.43
N GLY A 277 -14.66 1.47 -31.44
CA GLY A 277 -14.72 0.65 -32.66
C GLY A 277 -15.81 1.06 -33.62
N THR A 278 -16.99 1.48 -33.11
CA THR A 278 -18.13 1.87 -33.97
C THR A 278 -17.83 3.09 -34.87
N PRO A 279 -17.28 4.21 -34.37
CA PRO A 279 -16.90 5.33 -35.23
C PRO A 279 -15.83 4.97 -36.25
N LEU A 280 -14.87 4.17 -35.88
CA LEU A 280 -13.81 3.70 -36.77
C LEU A 280 -14.37 2.79 -37.88
N ALA A 281 -15.26 1.88 -37.54
CA ALA A 281 -15.94 1.03 -38.51
C ALA A 281 -16.81 1.85 -39.47
N MET A 282 -17.53 2.86 -38.98
CA MET A 282 -18.32 3.78 -39.80
C MET A 282 -17.44 4.59 -40.78
N LEU A 283 -16.28 5.07 -40.32
CA LEU A 283 -15.33 5.80 -41.19
C LEU A 283 -14.77 4.87 -42.27
N LEU A 284 -14.41 3.64 -41.93
CA LEU A 284 -13.92 2.67 -42.92
C LEU A 284 -14.98 2.28 -43.93
N LEU A 285 -16.19 1.98 -43.45
CA LEU A 285 -17.32 1.64 -44.33
C LEU A 285 -17.68 2.85 -45.23
N GLY A 286 -17.78 4.04 -44.70
CA GLY A 286 -18.03 5.24 -45.46
C GLY A 286 -16.97 5.51 -46.51
N SER A 287 -15.70 5.35 -46.16
CA SER A 287 -14.57 5.50 -47.10
C SER A 287 -14.63 4.46 -48.22
N CYS A 288 -14.95 3.21 -47.87
CA CYS A 288 -15.09 2.12 -48.82
C CYS A 288 -16.23 2.35 -49.80
N LEU A 289 -17.39 2.80 -49.29
CA LEU A 289 -18.55 3.15 -50.10
C LEU A 289 -18.26 4.32 -51.05
N LEU A 290 -17.58 5.35 -50.60
CA LEU A 290 -17.15 6.46 -51.41
C LEU A 290 -16.20 6.05 -52.54
N LEU A 291 -15.23 5.17 -52.22
CA LEU A 291 -14.34 4.62 -53.23
C LEU A 291 -15.04 3.78 -54.28
N LEU A 292 -15.99 2.93 -53.86
CA LEU A 292 -16.80 2.13 -54.75
C LEU A 292 -17.73 3.02 -55.63
N ALA A 293 -18.34 4.05 -55.08
CA ALA A 293 -19.16 5.00 -55.82
C ALA A 293 -18.33 5.79 -56.83
N ARG A 294 -17.09 6.19 -56.46
CA ARG A 294 -16.15 6.82 -57.41
C ARG A 294 -15.77 5.88 -58.54
N ARG A 295 -15.47 4.61 -58.23
CA ARG A 295 -15.13 3.59 -59.25
C ARG A 295 -16.27 3.38 -60.24
N ARG A 296 -17.51 3.34 -59.77
CA ARG A 296 -18.71 3.21 -60.66
C ARG A 296 -18.87 4.41 -61.58
N ARG A 297 -18.65 5.64 -61.08
CA ARG A 297 -18.71 6.87 -61.90
C ARG A 297 -17.62 6.90 -62.96
N TYR A 298 -16.44 6.38 -62.74
CA TYR A 298 -15.35 6.31 -63.73
C TYR A 298 -15.60 5.22 -64.78
N SER A 299 -16.43 4.21 -64.53
CA SER A 299 -16.78 3.18 -65.46
C SER A 299 -17.88 3.58 -66.43
N GLU A 300 -18.56 4.70 -66.18
CA GLU A 300 -19.63 5.23 -67.05
C GLU A 300 -19.13 6.28 -68.10
N TYR A 301 -17.85 6.61 -68.06
CA TYR A 301 -17.26 7.45 -69.12
C TYR A 301 -16.78 6.54 -70.26
N GLU A 302 -17.66 6.25 -71.24
CA GLU A 302 -17.23 5.77 -72.55
C GLU A 302 -16.57 6.96 -73.31
N PRO A 303 -15.35 6.76 -73.87
CA PRO A 303 -14.78 7.77 -74.74
C PRO A 303 -15.60 7.84 -76.03
N ILE A 304 -16.16 9.02 -76.29
CA ILE A 304 -16.76 9.30 -77.61
C ILE A 304 -15.59 9.47 -78.59
N ASN A 305 -15.46 8.45 -79.49
CA ASN A 305 -14.62 8.58 -80.66
C ASN A 305 -15.41 9.20 -81.80
#